data_cc13466825129a2fca3a8d7f5be998e5
#
_entry.id   cc13466825129a2fca3a8d7f5be998e5
#
_cell.length_a   1.000
_cell.length_b   1.000
_cell.length_c   1.000
_cell.angle_alpha   90.00
_cell.angle_beta   90.00
_cell.angle_gamma   90.00
#
_symmetry.space_group_name_H-M   'P 1'
#
loop_
_entity.id
_entity.type
_entity.pdbx_description
1 polymer ?
#
loop_
_entity_poly.entity_id
_entity_poly.type
_entity_poly.pdbx_seq_one_letter_code
_entity_poly.pdbx_strand_id
1 'polypeptide(L)'
;MVLERTRHSLKSYSLAAIATNPRIMNREIKFRGKVKGRNEWKYGSLLPYADGECNIITETGRRIDTWNVDPETVGQYTGLKDVNGKDIYEGDIVFFKSNISDKYDYKGPIFYENGEWCSLPFGDYDYGTMPIAAGIKAHTVYPRIIGNQHDNPRLMMKG
;
A
#
# COMPACT_ATOMS: atom_id res chain seq x y z
N MET A 1 33.44 -47.42 1.79
CA MET A 1 33.08 -46.11 2.26
C MET A 1 31.93 -45.60 1.38
N VAL A 2 30.69 -45.75 1.87
CA VAL A 2 29.49 -45.49 1.09
C VAL A 2 29.06 -44.07 1.39
N LEU A 3 29.06 -43.20 0.38
CA LEU A 3 28.54 -41.83 0.46
C LEU A 3 27.00 -41.89 0.43
N GLU A 4 26.35 -41.73 1.59
CA GLU A 4 24.94 -41.47 1.67
C GLU A 4 24.61 -40.09 1.07
N ARG A 5 24.05 -40.10 -0.12
CA ARG A 5 23.38 -38.93 -0.71
C ARG A 5 22.10 -38.68 0.03
N THR A 6 22.08 -37.67 0.87
CA THR A 6 20.85 -37.10 1.42
C THR A 6 19.95 -36.60 0.27
N ARG A 7 18.92 -37.41 -0.02
CA ARG A 7 17.83 -36.99 -0.93
C ARG A 7 17.02 -35.91 -0.24
N HIS A 8 17.27 -34.66 -0.61
CA HIS A 8 16.30 -33.62 -0.34
C HIS A 8 15.04 -33.94 -1.11
N SER A 9 13.98 -34.30 -0.37
CA SER A 9 12.64 -34.50 -0.92
C SER A 9 12.14 -33.15 -1.48
N LEU A 10 12.27 -32.98 -2.79
CA LEU A 10 11.55 -31.94 -3.51
C LEU A 10 10.07 -32.32 -3.43
N LYS A 11 9.31 -31.61 -2.60
CA LYS A 11 7.85 -31.72 -2.61
C LYS A 11 7.39 -31.31 -4.01
N SER A 12 7.02 -32.28 -4.83
CA SER A 12 6.38 -32.05 -6.12
C SER A 12 4.98 -31.46 -5.84
N TYR A 13 4.84 -30.16 -5.98
CA TYR A 13 3.53 -29.53 -6.02
C TYR A 13 2.84 -29.98 -7.30
N SER A 14 1.72 -30.69 -7.21
CA SER A 14 0.98 -31.08 -8.40
C SER A 14 0.45 -29.82 -9.10
N LEU A 15 0.49 -29.82 -10.45
CA LEU A 15 -0.12 -28.75 -11.26
C LEU A 15 -1.59 -28.50 -10.90
N ALA A 16 -2.31 -29.55 -10.47
CA ALA A 16 -3.67 -29.44 -9.97
C ALA A 16 -3.77 -28.60 -8.68
N ALA A 17 -2.79 -28.71 -7.76
CA ALA A 17 -2.76 -27.90 -6.54
C ALA A 17 -2.46 -26.42 -6.82
N ILE A 18 -1.70 -26.14 -7.90
CA ILE A 18 -1.46 -24.77 -8.37
C ILE A 18 -2.73 -24.20 -9.01
N ALA A 19 -3.42 -24.99 -9.85
CA ALA A 19 -4.64 -24.57 -10.56
C ALA A 19 -5.85 -24.38 -9.64
N THR A 20 -5.90 -25.04 -8.48
CA THR A 20 -7.01 -24.93 -7.51
C THR A 20 -6.73 -24.01 -6.33
N ASN A 21 -5.55 -23.37 -6.27
CA ASN A 21 -5.24 -22.43 -5.22
C ASN A 21 -5.69 -21.00 -5.64
N PRO A 22 -6.87 -20.54 -5.21
CA PRO A 22 -7.39 -19.21 -5.56
C PRO A 22 -6.53 -18.07 -5.00
N ARG A 23 -5.49 -18.37 -4.21
CA ARG A 23 -4.60 -17.37 -3.60
C ARG A 23 -3.56 -16.78 -4.55
N ILE A 24 -3.37 -17.37 -5.75
CA ILE A 24 -2.32 -16.91 -6.69
C ILE A 24 -2.65 -15.54 -7.30
N MET A 25 -3.93 -15.13 -7.33
CA MET A 25 -4.38 -13.88 -7.95
C MET A 25 -5.27 -13.01 -7.03
N ASN A 26 -5.21 -13.20 -5.72
CA ASN A 26 -6.14 -12.53 -4.78
C ASN A 26 -5.60 -11.21 -4.20
N ARG A 27 -4.69 -10.54 -4.91
CA ARG A 27 -4.27 -9.17 -4.57
C ARG A 27 -5.13 -8.20 -5.36
N GLU A 28 -5.96 -7.44 -4.69
CA GLU A 28 -6.67 -6.34 -5.31
C GLU A 28 -5.67 -5.26 -5.72
N ILE A 29 -5.60 -4.97 -7.03
CA ILE A 29 -4.77 -3.90 -7.58
C ILE A 29 -5.71 -2.77 -7.97
N LYS A 30 -5.67 -1.69 -7.22
CA LYS A 30 -6.42 -0.47 -7.49
C LYS A 30 -5.59 0.75 -7.15
N PHE A 31 -5.98 1.86 -7.71
CA PHE A 31 -5.32 3.15 -7.59
C PHE A 31 -6.31 4.21 -7.16
N ARG A 32 -5.81 5.31 -6.70
CA ARG A 32 -6.56 6.56 -6.57
C ARG A 32 -5.85 7.66 -7.34
N GLY A 33 -6.59 8.72 -7.70
CA GLY A 33 -6.03 9.93 -8.28
C GLY A 33 -7.00 11.08 -8.09
N LYS A 34 -6.48 12.30 -8.01
CA LYS A 34 -7.26 13.52 -7.87
C LYS A 34 -7.64 14.04 -9.25
N VAL A 35 -8.92 14.27 -9.49
CA VAL A 35 -9.42 14.74 -10.78
C VAL A 35 -8.83 16.11 -11.10
N LYS A 36 -8.25 16.27 -12.30
CA LYS A 36 -7.66 17.54 -12.75
C LYS A 36 -8.66 18.70 -12.63
N GLY A 37 -8.22 19.78 -11.98
CA GLY A 37 -9.03 20.96 -11.76
C GLY A 37 -10.18 20.82 -10.78
N ARG A 38 -10.25 19.72 -10.03
CA ARG A 38 -11.28 19.46 -9.02
C ARG A 38 -10.66 18.96 -7.71
N ASN A 39 -11.31 19.25 -6.61
CA ASN A 39 -10.93 18.67 -5.31
C ASN A 39 -11.69 17.37 -5.05
N GLU A 40 -11.53 16.40 -5.96
CA GLU A 40 -12.26 15.14 -5.96
C GLU A 40 -11.33 13.97 -6.23
N TRP A 41 -11.37 12.94 -5.37
CA TRP A 41 -10.61 11.71 -5.53
C TRP A 41 -11.44 10.63 -6.23
N LYS A 42 -10.83 9.91 -7.17
CA LYS A 42 -11.39 8.72 -7.81
C LYS A 42 -10.55 7.50 -7.48
N TYR A 43 -11.20 6.36 -7.40
CA TYR A 43 -10.61 5.09 -7.00
C TYR A 43 -10.97 4.03 -8.04
N GLY A 44 -10.01 3.28 -8.56
CA GLY A 44 -10.24 2.27 -9.57
C GLY A 44 -8.99 1.79 -10.27
N SER A 45 -9.12 1.38 -11.53
CA SER A 45 -7.99 0.93 -12.35
C SER A 45 -7.27 2.14 -12.96
N LEU A 46 -5.92 2.08 -12.96
CA LEU A 46 -5.09 3.12 -13.59
C LEU A 46 -4.92 2.83 -15.09
N LEU A 47 -5.14 3.83 -15.91
CA LEU A 47 -4.83 3.83 -17.34
C LEU A 47 -3.78 4.93 -17.62
N PRO A 48 -2.49 4.58 -17.71
CA PRO A 48 -1.44 5.52 -18.06
C PRO A 48 -1.35 5.71 -19.60
N TYR A 49 -0.92 6.90 -20.03
CA TYR A 49 -0.64 7.25 -21.44
C TYR A 49 0.84 7.53 -21.66
N ALA A 50 1.27 7.44 -22.92
CA ALA A 50 2.67 7.61 -23.30
C ALA A 50 3.21 9.03 -23.09
N ASP A 51 2.32 10.03 -23.04
CA ASP A 51 2.64 11.44 -22.80
C ASP A 51 2.77 11.80 -21.31
N GLY A 52 2.61 10.81 -20.42
CA GLY A 52 2.66 11.01 -18.96
C GLY A 52 1.32 11.34 -18.31
N GLU A 53 0.27 11.54 -19.11
CA GLU A 53 -1.09 11.69 -18.62
C GLU A 53 -1.64 10.36 -18.11
N CYS A 54 -2.68 10.41 -17.28
CA CYS A 54 -3.33 9.19 -16.81
C CYS A 54 -4.81 9.41 -16.45
N ASN A 55 -5.55 8.33 -16.49
CA ASN A 55 -6.93 8.29 -16.06
C ASN A 55 -7.15 7.24 -14.98
N ILE A 56 -8.14 7.48 -14.11
CA ILE A 56 -8.73 6.44 -13.26
C ILE A 56 -10.03 5.98 -13.90
N ILE A 57 -10.15 4.67 -14.07
CA ILE A 57 -11.35 4.02 -14.57
C ILE A 57 -12.13 3.48 -13.36
N THR A 58 -13.38 3.90 -13.25
CA THR A 58 -14.29 3.45 -12.19
C THR A 58 -15.43 2.62 -12.78
N GLU A 59 -15.81 1.57 -12.10
CA GLU A 59 -16.94 0.72 -12.49
C GLU A 59 -18.05 0.81 -11.44
N THR A 60 -19.27 1.08 -11.89
CA THR A 60 -20.47 1.09 -11.03
C THR A 60 -21.56 0.29 -11.73
N GLY A 61 -21.68 -0.98 -11.35
CA GLY A 61 -22.56 -1.92 -12.02
C GLY A 61 -22.11 -2.16 -13.48
N ARG A 62 -22.94 -1.75 -14.45
CA ARG A 62 -22.61 -1.86 -15.89
C ARG A 62 -22.01 -0.58 -16.50
N ARG A 63 -21.86 0.46 -15.67
CA ARG A 63 -21.34 1.75 -16.11
C ARG A 63 -19.83 1.80 -15.85
N ILE A 64 -19.08 2.24 -16.85
CA ILE A 64 -17.65 2.52 -16.78
C ILE A 64 -17.48 4.02 -17.01
N ASP A 65 -16.87 4.70 -16.04
CA ASP A 65 -16.51 6.11 -16.14
C ASP A 65 -14.99 6.25 -16.16
N THR A 66 -14.50 7.22 -16.93
CA THR A 66 -13.08 7.51 -17.06
C THR A 66 -12.81 8.94 -16.60
N TRP A 67 -11.86 9.09 -15.68
CA TRP A 67 -11.54 10.35 -15.02
C TRP A 67 -10.10 10.75 -15.29
N ASN A 68 -9.88 11.89 -15.96
CA ASN A 68 -8.54 12.45 -16.10
C ASN A 68 -8.09 12.97 -14.74
N VAL A 69 -6.98 12.44 -14.23
CA VAL A 69 -6.44 12.76 -12.91
C VAL A 69 -5.06 13.39 -13.02
N ASP A 70 -4.67 14.15 -12.01
CA ASP A 70 -3.33 14.67 -11.89
C ASP A 70 -2.34 13.51 -11.60
N PRO A 71 -1.38 13.24 -12.51
CA PRO A 71 -0.45 12.12 -12.37
C PRO A 71 0.35 12.13 -11.07
N GLU A 72 0.69 13.32 -10.55
CA GLU A 72 1.43 13.47 -9.29
C GLU A 72 0.62 13.01 -8.07
N THR A 73 -0.70 12.91 -8.20
CA THR A 73 -1.59 12.49 -7.11
C THR A 73 -1.90 10.99 -7.12
N VAL A 74 -1.47 10.29 -8.17
CA VAL A 74 -1.74 8.87 -8.31
C VAL A 74 -1.02 8.09 -7.21
N GLY A 75 -1.79 7.26 -6.49
CA GLY A 75 -1.26 6.38 -5.46
C GLY A 75 -1.89 5.00 -5.55
N GLN A 76 -1.08 3.96 -5.40
CA GLN A 76 -1.54 2.57 -5.42
C GLN A 76 -2.09 2.15 -4.04
N TYR A 77 -3.12 1.31 -4.04
CA TYR A 77 -3.58 0.62 -2.84
C TYR A 77 -2.50 -0.34 -2.32
N THR A 78 -2.18 -0.25 -1.04
CA THR A 78 -1.13 -1.06 -0.43
C THR A 78 -1.52 -2.52 -0.18
N GLY A 79 -2.82 -2.84 -0.24
CA GLY A 79 -3.36 -4.11 0.24
C GLY A 79 -3.62 -4.14 1.75
N LEU A 80 -3.36 -3.04 2.45
CA LEU A 80 -3.52 -2.92 3.89
C LEU A 80 -4.67 -1.97 4.23
N LYS A 81 -5.23 -2.16 5.43
CA LYS A 81 -6.30 -1.30 5.96
C LYS A 81 -5.88 -0.68 7.28
N ASP A 82 -6.42 0.47 7.57
CA ASP A 82 -6.28 1.10 8.87
C ASP A 82 -7.21 0.45 9.92
N VAL A 83 -7.09 0.91 11.17
CA VAL A 83 -7.89 0.39 12.31
C VAL A 83 -9.40 0.56 12.14
N ASN A 84 -9.84 1.43 11.24
CA ASN A 84 -11.25 1.66 10.91
C ASN A 84 -11.69 0.87 9.66
N GLY A 85 -10.84 0.01 9.11
CA GLY A 85 -11.11 -0.75 7.89
C GLY A 85 -10.96 0.06 6.60
N LYS A 86 -10.42 1.29 6.66
CA LYS A 86 -10.17 2.14 5.48
C LYS A 86 -8.92 1.67 4.74
N ASP A 87 -9.00 1.62 3.41
CA ASP A 87 -7.89 1.25 2.56
C ASP A 87 -6.75 2.27 2.64
N ILE A 88 -5.52 1.78 2.83
CA ILE A 88 -4.32 2.61 2.87
C ILE A 88 -3.73 2.69 1.46
N TYR A 89 -3.51 3.90 0.97
CA TYR A 89 -2.91 4.18 -0.33
C TYR A 89 -1.55 4.84 -0.18
N GLU A 90 -0.72 4.68 -1.19
CA GLU A 90 0.48 5.49 -1.37
C GLU A 90 0.15 6.98 -1.28
N GLY A 91 1.00 7.74 -0.59
CA GLY A 91 0.77 9.16 -0.31
C GLY A 91 -0.15 9.44 0.88
N ASP A 92 -0.77 8.43 1.51
CA ASP A 92 -1.45 8.64 2.79
C ASP A 92 -0.45 8.99 3.88
N ILE A 93 -0.87 9.85 4.80
CA ILE A 93 -0.15 10.13 6.04
C ILE A 93 -0.83 9.32 7.14
N VAL A 94 -0.08 8.40 7.74
CA VAL A 94 -0.59 7.44 8.70
C VAL A 94 0.06 7.65 10.05
N PHE A 95 -0.75 7.67 11.10
CA PHE A 95 -0.30 7.57 12.48
C PHE A 95 -0.27 6.09 12.89
N PHE A 96 0.87 5.63 13.37
CA PHE A 96 1.08 4.28 13.83
C PHE A 96 1.17 4.26 15.36
N LYS A 97 0.13 3.73 15.98
CA LYS A 97 0.09 3.50 17.42
C LYS A 97 0.83 2.21 17.75
N SER A 98 1.85 2.30 18.60
CA SER A 98 2.55 1.11 19.10
C SER A 98 1.74 0.41 20.19
N ASN A 99 1.78 -0.92 20.22
CA ASN A 99 1.21 -1.70 21.32
C ASN A 99 2.17 -1.87 22.52
N ILE A 100 3.41 -1.40 22.39
CA ILE A 100 4.44 -1.55 23.43
C ILE A 100 4.46 -0.31 24.32
N SER A 101 4.54 0.87 23.73
CA SER A 101 4.62 2.14 24.44
C SER A 101 4.39 3.31 23.49
N ASP A 102 3.76 4.37 23.96
CA ASP A 102 3.55 5.62 23.20
C ASP A 102 4.87 6.25 22.71
N LYS A 103 5.97 5.91 23.38
CA LYS A 103 7.33 6.29 22.94
C LYS A 103 7.66 5.83 21.52
N TYR A 104 7.04 4.73 21.06
CA TYR A 104 7.26 4.17 19.73
C TYR A 104 6.13 4.53 18.75
N ASP A 105 5.23 5.42 19.15
CA ASP A 105 4.24 5.98 18.23
C ASP A 105 4.94 6.88 17.21
N TYR A 106 4.51 6.80 15.97
CA TYR A 106 5.05 7.67 14.92
C TYR A 106 3.99 7.98 13.87
N LYS A 107 4.23 9.01 13.08
CA LYS A 107 3.45 9.31 11.87
C LYS A 107 4.38 9.45 10.67
N GLY A 108 3.90 9.11 9.50
CA GLY A 108 4.69 9.28 8.28
C GLY A 108 3.88 9.00 7.02
N PRO A 109 4.39 9.44 5.86
CA PRO A 109 3.80 9.13 4.57
C PRO A 109 4.03 7.67 4.21
N ILE A 110 3.11 7.13 3.42
CA ILE A 110 3.22 5.79 2.84
C ILE A 110 3.81 5.92 1.44
N PHE A 111 4.81 5.11 1.14
CA PHE A 111 5.44 5.03 -0.18
C PHE A 111 5.98 3.63 -0.45
N TYR A 112 6.33 3.36 -1.70
CA TYR A 112 6.86 2.08 -2.13
C TYR A 112 8.38 2.18 -2.34
N GLU A 113 9.15 1.35 -1.65
CA GLU A 113 10.60 1.33 -1.76
C GLU A 113 11.13 -0.10 -1.61
N ASN A 114 12.15 -0.46 -2.39
CA ASN A 114 12.84 -1.75 -2.32
C ASN A 114 11.91 -2.99 -2.35
N GLY A 115 10.77 -2.90 -3.05
CA GLY A 115 9.84 -4.03 -3.20
C GLY A 115 8.76 -4.12 -2.13
N GLU A 116 8.67 -3.14 -1.21
CA GLU A 116 7.69 -3.16 -0.11
C GLU A 116 7.09 -1.79 0.21
N TRP A 117 5.97 -1.81 0.90
CA TRP A 117 5.33 -0.60 1.41
C TRP A 117 6.01 -0.14 2.68
N CYS A 118 6.41 1.11 2.69
CA CYS A 118 7.18 1.73 3.76
C CYS A 118 6.53 3.01 4.27
N SER A 119 6.97 3.43 5.45
CA SER A 119 6.72 4.76 5.99
C SER A 119 8.02 5.37 6.50
N LEU A 120 8.19 6.67 6.30
CA LEU A 120 9.29 7.43 6.89
C LEU A 120 8.76 8.15 8.14
N PRO A 121 9.16 7.71 9.34
CA PRO A 121 8.72 8.35 10.58
C PRO A 121 9.13 9.82 10.66
N PHE A 122 8.18 10.70 10.97
CA PHE A 122 8.45 12.08 11.34
C PHE A 122 8.59 12.19 12.86
N GLY A 123 9.72 12.59 13.35
CA GLY A 123 9.98 12.74 14.78
C GLY A 123 11.47 12.86 15.08
N ASP A 124 11.81 12.82 16.36
CA ASP A 124 13.18 12.97 16.86
C ASP A 124 14.02 11.68 16.68
N TYR A 125 13.42 10.64 16.15
CA TYR A 125 14.06 9.36 15.95
C TYR A 125 14.40 9.17 14.48
N ASP A 126 15.67 9.02 14.19
CA ASP A 126 16.19 8.67 12.87
C ASP A 126 16.13 7.14 12.69
N TYR A 127 14.93 6.60 12.61
CA TYR A 127 14.74 5.15 12.36
C TYR A 127 14.89 4.78 10.89
N GLY A 128 15.09 5.77 10.01
CA GLY A 128 15.05 5.55 8.56
C GLY A 128 13.69 5.06 8.08
N THR A 129 13.70 4.45 6.92
CA THR A 129 12.50 3.87 6.28
C THR A 129 12.04 2.60 7.00
N MET A 130 10.76 2.52 7.36
CA MET A 130 10.18 1.38 8.07
C MET A 130 9.15 0.63 7.22
N PRO A 131 9.37 -0.68 6.97
CA PRO A 131 8.36 -1.54 6.36
C PRO A 131 7.11 -1.64 7.24
N ILE A 132 5.92 -1.39 6.67
CA ILE A 132 4.68 -1.32 7.45
C ILE A 132 3.93 -2.63 7.56
N ALA A 133 4.03 -3.51 6.56
CA ALA A 133 3.21 -4.71 6.48
C ALA A 133 3.48 -5.70 7.63
N ALA A 134 4.74 -5.88 8.00
CA ALA A 134 5.14 -6.80 9.07
C ALA A 134 4.59 -6.38 10.44
N GLY A 135 4.73 -5.09 10.79
CA GLY A 135 4.24 -4.55 12.05
C GLY A 135 2.72 -4.60 12.18
N ILE A 136 1.99 -4.27 11.12
CA ILE A 136 0.53 -4.36 11.08
C ILE A 136 0.07 -5.81 11.22
N LYS A 137 0.67 -6.73 10.48
CA LYS A 137 0.32 -8.15 10.51
C LYS A 137 0.63 -8.80 11.87
N ALA A 138 1.72 -8.39 12.51
CA ALA A 138 2.11 -8.87 13.83
C ALA A 138 1.34 -8.19 14.98
N HIS A 139 0.46 -7.23 14.67
CA HIS A 139 -0.25 -6.41 15.66
C HIS A 139 0.68 -5.66 16.64
N THR A 140 1.87 -5.29 16.16
CA THR A 140 2.81 -4.47 16.95
C THR A 140 2.57 -2.98 16.76
N VAL A 141 1.94 -2.61 15.65
CA VAL A 141 1.48 -1.24 15.37
C VAL A 141 0.05 -1.24 14.81
N TYR A 142 -0.69 -0.18 15.14
CA TYR A 142 -2.07 0.04 14.71
C TYR A 142 -2.15 1.30 13.85
N PRO A 143 -2.30 1.15 12.52
CA PRO A 143 -2.31 2.29 11.60
C PRO A 143 -3.65 3.04 11.65
N ARG A 144 -3.59 4.37 11.61
CA ARG A 144 -4.74 5.26 11.41
C ARG A 144 -4.40 6.32 10.37
N ILE A 145 -5.16 6.38 9.29
CA ILE A 145 -5.01 7.43 8.28
C ILE A 145 -5.43 8.77 8.91
N ILE A 146 -4.53 9.76 8.88
CA ILE A 146 -4.76 11.11 9.42
C ILE A 146 -4.82 12.18 8.33
N GLY A 147 -4.50 11.84 7.09
CA GLY A 147 -4.54 12.69 5.91
C GLY A 147 -3.78 12.10 4.75
N ASN A 148 -3.45 12.91 3.77
CA ASN A 148 -2.56 12.56 2.66
C ASN A 148 -1.67 13.75 2.30
N GLN A 149 -0.57 13.47 1.60
CA GLN A 149 0.45 14.47 1.27
C GLN A 149 -0.05 15.60 0.36
N HIS A 150 -1.10 15.38 -0.42
CA HIS A 150 -1.64 16.36 -1.38
C HIS A 150 -2.67 17.31 -0.74
N ASP A 151 -3.54 16.79 0.11
CA ASP A 151 -4.58 17.60 0.78
C ASP A 151 -4.09 18.17 2.11
N ASN A 152 -3.13 17.51 2.77
CA ASN A 152 -2.67 17.85 4.11
C ASN A 152 -1.12 17.98 4.20
N PRO A 153 -0.45 18.76 3.33
CA PRO A 153 1.02 18.82 3.31
C PRO A 153 1.63 19.32 4.63
N ARG A 154 0.87 20.08 5.42
CA ARG A 154 1.32 20.53 6.75
C ARG A 154 1.56 19.39 7.74
N LEU A 155 0.88 18.24 7.56
CA LEU A 155 1.10 17.07 8.41
C LEU A 155 2.49 16.45 8.21
N MET A 156 3.17 16.75 7.10
CA MET A 156 4.53 16.30 6.79
C MET A 156 5.62 17.16 7.43
N MET A 157 5.26 18.29 8.01
CA MET A 157 6.23 19.14 8.72
C MET A 157 6.50 18.55 10.10
N LYS A 158 7.78 18.65 10.53
CA LYS A 158 8.14 18.41 11.94
C LYS A 158 7.41 19.46 12.78
N GLY A 159 6.64 19.01 13.75
CA GLY A 159 6.06 19.90 14.76
C GLY A 159 7.13 20.39 15.72
#